data_cdfad35e05392042637e82213c070b7a
#
_entry.id   cdfad35e05392042637e82213c070b7a
#
_cell.length_a   1.000
_cell.length_b   1.000
_cell.length_c   1.000
_cell.angle_alpha   90.00
_cell.angle_beta   90.00
_cell.angle_gamma   90.00
#
_symmetry.space_group_name_H-M   'P 1'
#
loop_
_entity.id
_entity.type
_entity.pdbx_description
1 polymer ?
#
loop_
_entity_poly.entity_id
_entity_poly.type
_entity_poly.pdbx_seq_one_letter_code
_entity_poly.pdbx_strand_id
1 'polypeptide(L)'
;MSGICGICEPGAELKRSSLDAMFAGLALEGERPAQALAGGPVALGVSPRWAFQQVAAVPGVCIAVDADLTNFADLKRVVSQKGHDVSRMTIAEVLAWLYVLRGESFVEALSGEFALALWDEREQRLLLAIDRMAVKTLYWRQDGPRLLFASRVGAVRDAQEQPAEINPQAVMQFILAAAIPAPLSIYRGIERLRPGHLLVFDRGAVRQRAYWDIEYVESDDHDERRWARDVQQGLREAVHRYAADESPERTGAYLSGGTDSSSVVAFLNERLSPVNTFSIYFAEAAWNEIGYARATAERFQARHNEACLGVQHAAEAIPKIAEYYDEPFANSSSIGAYWCARLAREKGVDTLFAGDGGDELFAGNERYATDKRFQIYQQVPRWLRRGVIEPLVGLLPEGDGPLSLPRKYVRRANIPNPRRSFSYSVFF
;
A
#
# COMPACT_ATOMS: atom_id res chain seq x y z
N MET A 1 13.46 0.95 -5.67
CA MET A 1 12.56 1.87 -4.94
C MET A 1 13.41 2.79 -4.09
N SER A 2 13.15 4.06 -4.16
CA SER A 2 13.65 5.04 -3.21
C SER A 2 12.92 4.87 -1.86
N GLY A 3 13.44 5.45 -0.80
CA GLY A 3 12.80 5.41 0.50
C GLY A 3 13.75 5.79 1.63
N ILE A 4 13.33 5.51 2.84
CA ILE A 4 14.08 5.81 4.06
C ILE A 4 14.76 4.56 4.63
N CYS A 5 15.85 4.78 5.37
CA CYS A 5 16.51 3.76 6.17
C CYS A 5 17.14 4.37 7.43
N GLY A 6 17.51 3.52 8.37
CA GLY A 6 18.22 4.00 9.54
C GLY A 6 18.60 2.91 10.52
N ILE A 7 19.44 3.33 11.45
CA ILE A 7 19.97 2.54 12.54
C ILE A 7 19.82 3.35 13.83
N CYS A 8 19.37 2.70 14.89
CA CYS A 8 19.44 3.22 16.24
C CYS A 8 20.12 2.20 17.13
N GLU A 9 21.21 2.61 17.80
CA GLU A 9 21.99 1.75 18.68
C GLU A 9 22.41 2.55 19.93
N PRO A 10 21.71 2.39 21.04
CA PRO A 10 22.01 3.10 22.28
C PRO A 10 23.46 2.89 22.73
N GLY A 11 24.15 4.01 22.99
CA GLY A 11 25.55 3.99 23.40
C GLY A 11 26.59 3.92 22.29
N ALA A 12 26.18 3.79 21.03
CA ALA A 12 27.07 3.88 19.87
C ALA A 12 27.25 5.31 19.37
N GLU A 13 28.29 5.53 18.58
CA GLU A 13 28.53 6.76 17.81
C GLU A 13 28.41 6.42 16.32
N LEU A 14 27.21 6.59 15.78
CA LEU A 14 26.91 6.23 14.40
C LEU A 14 27.31 7.32 13.43
N LYS A 15 27.81 6.91 12.25
CA LYS A 15 28.24 7.78 11.16
C LYS A 15 27.39 7.53 9.92
N ARG A 16 27.46 8.45 8.96
CA ARG A 16 26.80 8.27 7.65
C ARG A 16 27.18 6.93 7.00
N SER A 17 28.45 6.51 7.09
CA SER A 17 28.93 5.24 6.54
C SER A 17 28.27 4.00 7.17
N SER A 18 27.68 4.12 8.35
CA SER A 18 26.88 3.04 8.96
C SER A 18 25.63 2.68 8.10
N LEU A 19 25.22 3.55 7.21
CA LEU A 19 24.06 3.33 6.31
C LEU A 19 24.44 2.84 4.90
N ASP A 20 25.74 2.67 4.59
CA ASP A 20 26.16 2.39 3.20
C ASP A 20 25.56 1.08 2.64
N ALA A 21 25.51 0.02 3.43
CA ALA A 21 24.85 -1.24 3.03
C ALA A 21 23.34 -1.06 2.79
N MET A 22 22.66 -0.26 3.64
CA MET A 22 21.23 0.02 3.49
C MET A 22 20.94 0.87 2.25
N PHE A 23 21.79 1.87 1.98
CA PHE A 23 21.68 2.67 0.76
C PHE A 23 21.86 1.83 -0.50
N ALA A 24 22.81 0.88 -0.50
CA ALA A 24 22.97 -0.04 -1.61
C ALA A 24 21.72 -0.91 -1.84
N GLY A 25 21.07 -1.37 -0.77
CA GLY A 25 19.81 -2.13 -0.84
C GLY A 25 18.57 -1.30 -1.21
N LEU A 26 18.61 0.03 -1.02
CA LEU A 26 17.54 0.94 -1.43
C LEU A 26 17.72 1.45 -2.86
N ALA A 27 18.94 1.60 -3.34
CA ALA A 27 19.25 2.24 -4.61
C ALA A 27 18.68 1.46 -5.81
N LEU A 28 18.07 2.18 -6.74
CA LEU A 28 17.77 1.75 -8.10
C LEU A 28 18.48 2.69 -9.07
N GLU A 29 18.70 2.26 -10.30
CA GLU A 29 19.37 3.07 -11.32
C GLU A 29 18.69 4.44 -11.52
N GLY A 30 19.50 5.51 -11.57
CA GLY A 30 19.06 6.86 -11.87
C GLY A 30 18.53 7.67 -10.69
N GLU A 31 18.79 7.26 -9.46
CA GLU A 31 18.39 7.99 -8.25
C GLU A 31 19.36 9.14 -7.89
N ARG A 32 18.85 10.11 -7.12
CA ARG A 32 19.62 11.22 -6.58
C ARG A 32 20.58 10.75 -5.50
N PRO A 33 21.66 11.48 -5.19
CA PRO A 33 22.56 11.13 -4.11
C PRO A 33 21.82 10.95 -2.77
N ALA A 34 22.15 9.90 -2.06
CA ALA A 34 21.57 9.61 -0.74
C ALA A 34 21.93 10.72 0.26
N GLN A 35 20.95 11.08 1.10
CA GLN A 35 21.07 12.05 2.16
C GLN A 35 20.98 11.35 3.52
N ALA A 36 21.74 11.83 4.51
CA ALA A 36 21.72 11.27 5.85
C ALA A 36 21.96 12.32 6.93
N LEU A 37 21.35 12.10 8.08
CA LEU A 37 21.68 12.71 9.36
C LEU A 37 22.21 11.62 10.27
N ALA A 38 23.39 11.80 10.86
CA ALA A 38 24.01 10.83 11.74
C ALA A 38 24.77 11.55 12.85
N GLY A 39 24.68 11.01 14.05
CA GLY A 39 25.38 11.48 15.23
C GLY A 39 24.84 10.83 16.48
N GLY A 40 25.74 10.51 17.44
CA GLY A 40 25.35 9.75 18.62
C GLY A 40 24.72 8.40 18.26
N PRO A 41 23.63 7.98 18.93
CA PRO A 41 23.09 6.63 18.82
C PRO A 41 22.20 6.42 17.58
N VAL A 42 22.04 7.41 16.68
CA VAL A 42 21.13 7.31 15.53
C VAL A 42 21.80 7.72 14.22
N ALA A 43 21.45 7.00 13.15
CA ALA A 43 21.69 7.41 11.78
C ALA A 43 20.39 7.23 10.98
N LEU A 44 19.92 8.31 10.36
CA LEU A 44 18.72 8.36 9.52
C LEU A 44 19.12 8.73 8.10
N GLY A 45 18.57 8.04 7.12
CA GLY A 45 18.90 8.29 5.72
C GLY A 45 17.72 8.18 4.78
N VAL A 46 17.86 8.80 3.62
CA VAL A 46 16.94 8.71 2.50
C VAL A 46 17.71 8.52 1.19
N SER A 47 17.23 7.60 0.35
CA SER A 47 17.64 7.50 -1.06
C SER A 47 16.54 8.17 -1.88
N PRO A 48 16.69 9.47 -2.26
CA PRO A 48 15.57 10.24 -2.78
C PRO A 48 15.44 10.09 -4.30
N ARG A 49 14.22 9.80 -4.75
CA ARG A 49 13.78 9.92 -6.14
C ARG A 49 12.86 11.12 -6.31
N TRP A 50 12.03 11.38 -5.30
CA TRP A 50 11.01 12.43 -5.31
C TRP A 50 11.36 13.57 -4.34
N ALA A 51 10.78 14.74 -4.56
CA ALA A 51 11.03 15.91 -3.73
C ALA A 51 10.51 15.79 -2.29
N PHE A 52 9.51 14.94 -2.08
CA PHE A 52 8.93 14.66 -0.76
C PHE A 52 9.69 13.60 0.06
N GLN A 53 10.83 13.11 -0.46
CA GLN A 53 11.75 12.21 0.24
C GLN A 53 12.92 13.02 0.79
N GLN A 54 12.96 13.22 2.11
CA GLN A 54 13.82 14.21 2.74
C GLN A 54 14.32 13.76 4.10
N VAL A 55 15.44 14.33 4.52
CA VAL A 55 15.88 14.35 5.92
C VAL A 55 15.89 15.79 6.42
N ALA A 56 15.55 16.02 7.67
CA ALA A 56 15.64 17.32 8.30
C ALA A 56 15.93 17.20 9.80
N ALA A 57 16.46 18.28 10.38
CA ALA A 57 16.65 18.41 11.82
C ALA A 57 16.07 19.76 12.30
N VAL A 58 15.36 19.71 13.42
CA VAL A 58 14.95 20.88 14.21
C VAL A 58 15.51 20.70 15.63
N PRO A 59 15.51 21.72 16.50
CA PRO A 59 16.12 21.60 17.82
C PRO A 59 15.61 20.42 18.64
N GLY A 60 16.45 19.42 18.84
CA GLY A 60 16.19 18.20 19.60
C GLY A 60 15.44 17.08 18.83
N VAL A 61 15.25 17.22 17.52
CA VAL A 61 14.56 16.21 16.70
C VAL A 61 15.20 16.09 15.33
N CYS A 62 15.53 14.85 14.92
CA CYS A 62 15.93 14.51 13.56
C CYS A 62 14.87 13.62 12.91
N ILE A 63 14.63 13.79 11.61
CA ILE A 63 13.61 13.03 10.88
C ILE A 63 14.08 12.64 9.48
N ALA A 64 13.72 11.43 9.06
CA ALA A 64 13.74 10.99 7.65
C ALA A 64 12.33 10.66 7.21
N VAL A 65 11.92 11.13 6.04
CA VAL A 65 10.56 10.97 5.52
C VAL A 65 10.55 10.55 4.04
N ASP A 66 9.58 9.72 3.70
CA ASP A 66 9.04 9.51 2.36
C ASP A 66 7.54 9.79 2.49
N ALA A 67 7.10 11.02 2.20
CA ALA A 67 5.76 11.48 2.57
C ALA A 67 5.12 12.38 1.51
N ASP A 68 4.12 11.84 0.82
CA ASP A 68 3.24 12.57 -0.11
C ASP A 68 1.92 12.87 0.61
N LEU A 69 1.79 14.10 1.13
CA LEU A 69 0.70 14.49 2.02
C LEU A 69 -0.30 15.39 1.32
N THR A 70 -1.54 14.93 1.25
CA THR A 70 -2.66 15.67 0.64
C THR A 70 -3.15 16.85 1.49
N ASN A 71 -2.78 16.94 2.76
CA ASN A 71 -3.16 18.02 3.67
C ASN A 71 -1.96 18.88 4.13
N PHE A 72 -0.87 18.89 3.37
CA PHE A 72 0.36 19.59 3.77
C PHE A 72 0.16 21.07 4.07
N ALA A 73 -0.68 21.76 3.30
CA ALA A 73 -1.01 23.18 3.55
C ALA A 73 -1.67 23.41 4.92
N ASP A 74 -2.53 22.50 5.37
CA ASP A 74 -3.18 22.57 6.68
C ASP A 74 -2.16 22.33 7.80
N LEU A 75 -1.25 21.38 7.62
CA LEU A 75 -0.18 21.11 8.58
C LEU A 75 0.77 22.29 8.73
N LYS A 76 1.14 22.96 7.64
CA LYS A 76 1.88 24.22 7.67
C LYS A 76 1.17 25.30 8.47
N ARG A 77 -0.15 25.42 8.31
CA ARG A 77 -0.95 26.41 9.04
C ARG A 77 -0.91 26.15 10.55
N VAL A 78 -0.97 24.88 10.97
CA VAL A 78 -0.85 24.52 12.39
C VAL A 78 0.49 24.94 12.97
N VAL A 79 1.59 24.70 12.27
CA VAL A 79 2.95 25.10 12.70
C VAL A 79 3.10 26.62 12.73
N SER A 80 2.57 27.32 11.72
CA SER A 80 2.60 28.80 11.64
C SER A 80 1.84 29.46 12.81
N GLN A 81 0.69 28.92 13.21
CA GLN A 81 -0.09 29.42 14.34
C GLN A 81 0.65 29.36 15.68
N LYS A 82 1.73 28.59 15.74
CA LYS A 82 2.62 28.49 16.91
C LYS A 82 3.84 29.40 16.83
N GLY A 83 3.87 30.30 15.86
CA GLY A 83 4.90 31.34 15.72
C GLY A 83 6.10 30.96 14.85
N HIS A 84 6.06 29.83 14.14
CA HIS A 84 7.14 29.41 13.23
C HIS A 84 6.91 29.97 11.82
N ASP A 85 7.96 30.47 11.19
CA ASP A 85 7.92 30.84 9.76
C ASP A 85 7.99 29.56 8.88
N VAL A 86 6.86 29.20 8.28
CA VAL A 86 6.71 28.00 7.45
C VAL A 86 6.92 28.28 5.96
N SER A 87 7.23 29.48 5.55
CA SER A 87 7.27 29.89 4.13
C SER A 87 8.21 29.05 3.28
N ARG A 88 9.36 28.65 3.84
CA ARG A 88 10.41 27.86 3.20
C ARG A 88 10.58 26.47 3.80
N MET A 89 9.75 26.09 4.78
CA MET A 89 9.86 24.76 5.41
C MET A 89 9.54 23.63 4.44
N THR A 90 10.38 22.64 4.47
CA THR A 90 10.20 21.34 3.79
C THR A 90 9.15 20.50 4.51
N ILE A 91 8.69 19.41 3.88
CA ILE A 91 7.77 18.44 4.51
C ILE A 91 8.40 17.89 5.79
N ALA A 92 9.67 17.49 5.73
CA ALA A 92 10.39 16.92 6.87
C ALA A 92 10.46 17.91 8.06
N GLU A 93 10.75 19.19 7.81
CA GLU A 93 10.78 20.21 8.87
C GLU A 93 9.41 20.45 9.50
N VAL A 94 8.35 20.53 8.68
CA VAL A 94 6.98 20.70 9.18
C VAL A 94 6.58 19.51 10.05
N LEU A 95 6.89 18.26 9.64
CA LEU A 95 6.58 17.06 10.43
C LEU A 95 7.39 17.01 11.73
N ALA A 96 8.66 17.40 11.72
CA ALA A 96 9.48 17.50 12.93
C ALA A 96 8.89 18.51 13.93
N TRP A 97 8.47 19.68 13.47
CA TRP A 97 7.80 20.68 14.31
C TRP A 97 6.44 20.21 14.83
N LEU A 98 5.66 19.50 14.02
CA LEU A 98 4.40 18.90 14.47
C LEU A 98 4.62 17.89 15.61
N TYR A 99 5.68 17.08 15.52
CA TYR A 99 6.06 16.20 16.62
C TYR A 99 6.44 16.98 17.89
N VAL A 100 7.24 18.03 17.77
CA VAL A 100 7.58 18.90 18.91
C VAL A 100 6.32 19.48 19.58
N LEU A 101 5.29 19.79 18.79
CA LEU A 101 4.04 20.39 19.27
C LEU A 101 3.03 19.39 19.83
N ARG A 102 3.00 18.16 19.34
CA ARG A 102 1.93 17.18 19.63
C ARG A 102 2.44 15.82 20.17
N GLY A 103 3.74 15.63 20.23
CA GLY A 103 4.31 14.31 20.53
C GLY A 103 3.88 13.26 19.52
N GLU A 104 3.76 12.01 19.95
CA GLU A 104 3.43 10.86 19.09
C GLU A 104 2.08 11.00 18.36
N SER A 105 1.13 11.80 18.87
CA SER A 105 -0.19 11.97 18.24
C SER A 105 -0.15 12.77 16.93
N PHE A 106 0.99 13.37 16.58
CA PHE A 106 1.09 14.11 15.32
C PHE A 106 0.77 13.28 14.09
N VAL A 107 1.05 11.96 14.11
CA VAL A 107 0.78 11.03 12.99
C VAL A 107 -0.72 10.91 12.69
N GLU A 108 -1.60 11.10 13.66
CA GLU A 108 -3.06 11.04 13.51
C GLU A 108 -3.60 12.17 12.63
N ALA A 109 -2.86 13.29 12.57
CA ALA A 109 -3.22 14.45 11.75
C ALA A 109 -2.78 14.32 10.28
N LEU A 110 -1.96 13.33 9.93
CA LEU A 110 -1.43 13.18 8.58
C LEU A 110 -2.46 12.54 7.65
N SER A 111 -2.61 13.09 6.44
CA SER A 111 -3.42 12.52 5.36
C SER A 111 -2.57 12.40 4.11
N GLY A 112 -2.55 11.22 3.50
CA GLY A 112 -1.72 10.88 2.36
C GLY A 112 -0.88 9.66 2.63
N GLU A 113 0.13 9.44 1.81
CA GLU A 113 1.02 8.30 1.84
C GLU A 113 2.32 8.68 2.54
N PHE A 114 2.72 7.91 3.54
CA PHE A 114 3.97 8.21 4.22
C PHE A 114 4.63 7.00 4.90
N ALA A 115 5.96 7.04 4.92
CA ALA A 115 6.82 6.34 5.86
C ALA A 115 7.75 7.36 6.50
N LEU A 116 7.90 7.33 7.81
CA LEU A 116 8.78 8.23 8.51
C LEU A 116 9.54 7.54 9.65
N ALA A 117 10.72 8.10 9.93
CA ALA A 117 11.53 7.75 11.09
C ALA A 117 11.98 9.04 11.77
N LEU A 118 11.73 9.16 13.06
CA LEU A 118 12.00 10.35 13.85
C LEU A 118 12.79 9.97 15.11
N TRP A 119 13.90 10.66 15.34
CA TRP A 119 14.67 10.56 16.56
C TRP A 119 14.42 11.78 17.46
N ASP A 120 14.01 11.52 18.70
CA ASP A 120 13.88 12.53 19.75
C ASP A 120 15.12 12.46 20.66
N GLU A 121 15.97 13.49 20.59
CA GLU A 121 17.21 13.58 21.40
C GLU A 121 16.92 13.79 22.89
N ARG A 122 15.80 14.38 23.26
CA ARG A 122 15.44 14.66 24.65
C ARG A 122 14.97 13.41 25.36
N GLU A 123 14.12 12.64 24.68
CA GLU A 123 13.56 11.40 25.20
C GLU A 123 14.44 10.17 24.89
N GLN A 124 15.48 10.34 24.04
CA GLN A 124 16.38 9.26 23.58
C GLN A 124 15.61 8.09 22.99
N ARG A 125 14.67 8.37 22.10
CA ARG A 125 13.81 7.38 21.47
C ARG A 125 13.67 7.58 19.96
N LEU A 126 13.55 6.46 19.24
CA LEU A 126 13.23 6.42 17.82
C LEU A 126 11.75 6.10 17.64
N LEU A 127 11.09 6.84 16.76
CA LEU A 127 9.71 6.61 16.36
C LEU A 127 9.70 6.27 14.86
N LEU A 128 9.03 5.17 14.49
CA LEU A 128 8.74 4.78 13.10
C LEU A 128 7.24 4.80 12.89
N ALA A 129 6.76 5.34 11.77
CA ALA A 129 5.35 5.29 11.44
C ALA A 129 5.13 5.15 9.92
N ILE A 130 4.02 4.51 9.54
CA ILE A 130 3.58 4.42 8.15
C ILE A 130 2.11 4.83 8.04
N ASP A 131 1.68 5.16 6.83
CA ASP A 131 0.32 5.58 6.54
C ASP A 131 -0.75 4.53 6.86
N ARG A 132 -2.00 4.98 6.84
CA ARG A 132 -3.18 4.20 7.25
C ARG A 132 -3.36 2.91 6.47
N MET A 133 -3.01 2.88 5.18
CA MET A 133 -3.21 1.74 4.29
C MET A 133 -1.89 1.01 3.94
N ALA A 134 -0.74 1.48 4.51
CA ALA A 134 0.61 1.00 4.20
C ALA A 134 0.93 1.06 2.70
N VAL A 135 0.56 2.16 2.04
CA VAL A 135 0.99 2.46 0.67
C VAL A 135 2.51 2.58 0.63
N LYS A 136 3.09 3.24 1.65
CA LYS A 136 4.52 3.18 1.92
C LYS A 136 4.82 2.04 2.89
N THR A 137 5.88 1.28 2.62
CA THR A 137 6.30 0.16 3.46
C THR A 137 7.47 0.54 4.36
N LEU A 138 7.54 -0.10 5.53
CA LEU A 138 8.68 0.00 6.43
C LEU A 138 8.93 -1.36 7.08
N TYR A 139 10.15 -1.86 6.92
CA TYR A 139 10.63 -3.09 7.53
C TYR A 139 11.58 -2.74 8.66
N TRP A 140 11.59 -3.54 9.70
CA TRP A 140 12.42 -3.32 10.86
C TRP A 140 12.91 -4.65 11.45
N ARG A 141 14.05 -4.59 12.14
CA ARG A 141 14.64 -5.70 12.86
C ARG A 141 15.34 -5.18 14.12
N GLN A 142 15.16 -5.90 15.20
CA GLN A 142 15.93 -5.67 16.42
C GLN A 142 17.01 -6.75 16.57
N ASP A 143 18.27 -6.33 16.67
CA ASP A 143 19.44 -7.18 16.95
C ASP A 143 20.07 -6.73 18.28
N GLY A 144 19.69 -7.38 19.38
CA GLY A 144 20.11 -6.97 20.72
C GLY A 144 19.64 -5.55 21.05
N PRO A 145 20.58 -4.63 21.38
CA PRO A 145 20.25 -3.23 21.66
C PRO A 145 20.02 -2.39 20.38
N ARG A 146 20.29 -2.93 19.21
CA ARG A 146 20.28 -2.23 17.93
C ARG A 146 18.95 -2.44 17.21
N LEU A 147 18.42 -1.38 16.61
CA LEU A 147 17.26 -1.45 15.72
C LEU A 147 17.66 -0.95 14.34
N LEU A 148 17.38 -1.79 13.33
CA LEU A 148 17.53 -1.50 11.90
C LEU A 148 16.17 -1.30 11.29
N PHE A 149 16.04 -0.36 10.35
CA PHE A 149 14.79 -0.20 9.59
C PHE A 149 15.05 0.34 8.18
N ALA A 150 14.19 -0.03 7.23
CA ALA A 150 14.23 0.52 5.87
C ALA A 150 12.88 0.33 5.16
N SER A 151 12.65 1.11 4.11
CA SER A 151 11.50 0.98 3.22
C SER A 151 11.50 -0.33 2.42
N ARG A 152 12.66 -1.00 2.28
CA ARG A 152 12.82 -2.28 1.58
C ARG A 152 13.36 -3.35 2.53
N VAL A 153 12.84 -4.58 2.37
CA VAL A 153 13.32 -5.71 3.19
C VAL A 153 14.78 -6.07 2.89
N GLY A 154 15.19 -5.96 1.62
CA GLY A 154 16.56 -6.18 1.17
C GLY A 154 17.57 -5.27 1.88
N ALA A 155 17.24 -4.00 2.08
CA ALA A 155 18.10 -3.04 2.77
C ALA A 155 18.32 -3.39 4.26
N VAL A 156 17.30 -3.92 4.93
CA VAL A 156 17.44 -4.41 6.32
C VAL A 156 18.24 -5.71 6.34
N ARG A 157 17.98 -6.62 5.39
CA ARG A 157 18.71 -7.88 5.23
C ARG A 157 20.22 -7.64 5.06
N ASP A 158 20.61 -6.72 4.20
CA ASP A 158 22.00 -6.49 3.84
C ASP A 158 22.80 -5.74 4.92
N ALA A 159 22.09 -5.09 5.86
CA ALA A 159 22.68 -4.39 6.99
C ALA A 159 22.81 -5.26 8.28
N GLN A 160 22.22 -6.45 8.31
CA GLN A 160 22.33 -7.36 9.46
C GLN A 160 23.65 -8.13 9.42
N GLU A 161 24.15 -8.53 10.60
CA GLU A 161 25.41 -9.28 10.73
C GLU A 161 25.26 -10.76 10.40
N GLN A 162 24.10 -11.33 10.71
CA GLN A 162 23.78 -12.74 10.49
C GLN A 162 23.20 -12.98 9.09
N PRO A 163 23.51 -14.10 8.43
CA PRO A 163 22.86 -14.47 7.19
C PRO A 163 21.33 -14.53 7.34
N ALA A 164 20.62 -13.97 6.37
CA ALA A 164 19.16 -13.98 6.37
C ALA A 164 18.62 -15.38 6.07
N GLU A 165 17.72 -15.88 6.89
CA GLU A 165 17.00 -17.12 6.67
C GLU A 165 15.59 -16.84 6.11
N ILE A 166 15.16 -17.68 5.17
CA ILE A 166 13.77 -17.62 4.66
C ILE A 166 12.81 -18.02 5.78
N ASN A 167 11.71 -17.30 5.91
CA ASN A 167 10.64 -17.58 6.85
C ASN A 167 9.62 -18.55 6.23
N PRO A 168 9.53 -19.83 6.64
CA PRO A 168 8.60 -20.80 6.07
C PRO A 168 7.13 -20.38 6.25
N GLN A 169 6.80 -19.66 7.33
CA GLN A 169 5.46 -19.15 7.57
C GLN A 169 5.09 -18.08 6.54
N ALA A 170 6.03 -17.20 6.18
CA ALA A 170 5.81 -16.20 5.14
C ALA A 170 5.62 -16.85 3.75
N VAL A 171 6.40 -17.89 3.43
CA VAL A 171 6.20 -18.67 2.21
C VAL A 171 4.80 -19.29 2.16
N MET A 172 4.31 -19.87 3.28
CA MET A 172 2.96 -20.41 3.35
C MET A 172 1.90 -19.32 3.17
N GLN A 173 2.09 -18.15 3.79
CA GLN A 173 1.18 -17.01 3.62
C GLN A 173 1.16 -16.51 2.18
N PHE A 174 2.33 -16.44 1.54
CA PHE A 174 2.42 -16.10 0.12
C PHE A 174 1.62 -17.06 -0.78
N ILE A 175 1.72 -18.37 -0.55
CA ILE A 175 0.96 -19.37 -1.29
C ILE A 175 -0.55 -19.19 -1.07
N LEU A 176 -0.98 -18.82 0.13
CA LEU A 176 -2.39 -18.62 0.47
C LEU A 176 -2.98 -17.30 -0.03
N ALA A 177 -2.21 -16.21 0.03
CA ALA A 177 -2.71 -14.85 -0.18
C ALA A 177 -2.09 -14.15 -1.40
N ALA A 178 -1.22 -14.82 -2.17
CA ALA A 178 -0.47 -14.24 -3.30
C ALA A 178 0.46 -13.05 -2.91
N ALA A 179 0.59 -12.77 -1.62
CA ALA A 179 1.46 -11.77 -1.02
C ALA A 179 1.79 -12.16 0.43
N ILE A 180 2.77 -11.52 1.03
CA ILE A 180 3.13 -11.72 2.44
C ILE A 180 2.47 -10.62 3.27
N PRO A 181 1.46 -10.91 4.11
CA PRO A 181 0.79 -9.90 4.92
C PRO A 181 1.67 -9.46 6.12
N ALA A 182 1.60 -8.18 6.46
CA ALA A 182 2.21 -7.67 7.69
C ALA A 182 1.66 -8.41 8.94
N PRO A 183 2.46 -8.64 9.98
CA PRO A 183 3.82 -8.14 10.19
C PRO A 183 4.92 -9.01 9.59
N LEU A 184 4.60 -10.10 8.89
CA LEU A 184 5.60 -10.99 8.34
C LEU A 184 6.39 -10.32 7.20
N SER A 185 7.65 -10.76 7.04
CA SER A 185 8.42 -10.60 5.82
C SER A 185 8.94 -11.95 5.36
N ILE A 186 9.51 -12.01 4.16
CA ILE A 186 10.11 -13.24 3.61
C ILE A 186 11.30 -13.73 4.46
N TYR A 187 11.91 -12.87 5.29
CA TYR A 187 13.05 -13.21 6.11
C TYR A 187 12.66 -13.35 7.59
N ARG A 188 13.23 -14.32 8.28
CA ARG A 188 13.09 -14.48 9.73
C ARG A 188 13.69 -13.31 10.48
N GLY A 189 12.97 -12.83 11.52
CA GLY A 189 13.42 -11.74 12.38
C GLY A 189 13.41 -10.36 11.75
N ILE A 190 12.97 -10.21 10.49
CA ILE A 190 12.62 -8.94 9.89
C ILE A 190 11.09 -8.85 9.84
N GLU A 191 10.53 -7.80 10.41
CA GLU A 191 9.09 -7.56 10.40
C GLU A 191 8.73 -6.37 9.54
N ARG A 192 7.52 -6.39 8.97
CA ARG A 192 6.91 -5.23 8.32
C ARG A 192 6.01 -4.50 9.30
N LEU A 193 6.14 -3.17 9.41
CA LEU A 193 5.24 -2.37 10.21
C LEU A 193 3.82 -2.47 9.64
N ARG A 194 2.82 -2.60 10.52
CA ARG A 194 1.42 -2.77 10.12
C ARG A 194 0.81 -1.46 9.65
N PRO A 195 -0.18 -1.49 8.72
CA PRO A 195 -0.94 -0.30 8.32
C PRO A 195 -1.46 0.48 9.52
N GLY A 196 -1.39 1.82 9.47
CA GLY A 196 -1.91 2.65 10.55
C GLY A 196 -1.22 2.50 11.91
N HIS A 197 0.00 1.96 11.93
CA HIS A 197 0.76 1.76 13.18
C HIS A 197 1.96 2.68 13.28
N LEU A 198 2.31 2.92 14.52
CA LEU A 198 3.61 3.46 14.89
C LEU A 198 4.35 2.48 15.81
N LEU A 199 5.69 2.52 15.71
CA LEU A 199 6.62 1.79 16.55
C LEU A 199 7.49 2.82 17.29
N VAL A 200 7.67 2.62 18.58
CA VAL A 200 8.61 3.38 19.40
C VAL A 200 9.66 2.42 19.93
N PHE A 201 10.92 2.77 19.68
CA PHE A 201 12.09 2.11 20.24
C PHE A 201 12.72 3.02 21.29
N ASP A 202 12.67 2.59 22.53
CA ASP A 202 13.13 3.32 23.70
C ASP A 202 14.04 2.41 24.52
N ARG A 203 15.33 2.81 24.66
CA ARG A 203 16.34 2.09 25.49
C ARG A 203 16.39 0.60 25.27
N GLY A 204 16.28 0.14 24.02
CA GLY A 204 16.33 -1.28 23.65
C GLY A 204 14.98 -2.00 23.72
N ALA A 205 13.89 -1.33 24.09
CA ALA A 205 12.54 -1.87 24.09
C ALA A 205 11.72 -1.36 22.90
N VAL A 206 11.03 -2.28 22.22
CA VAL A 206 10.11 -1.98 21.12
C VAL A 206 8.68 -1.98 21.63
N ARG A 207 7.94 -0.93 21.35
CA ARG A 207 6.50 -0.79 21.56
C ARG A 207 5.82 -0.43 20.25
N GLN A 208 4.77 -1.14 19.87
CA GLN A 208 3.95 -0.80 18.71
C GLN A 208 2.52 -0.47 19.15
N ARG A 209 1.87 0.48 18.47
CA ARG A 209 0.44 0.76 18.62
C ARG A 209 -0.21 1.15 17.30
N ALA A 210 -1.47 0.79 17.12
CA ALA A 210 -2.29 1.39 16.08
C ALA A 210 -2.59 2.85 16.47
N TYR A 211 -2.40 3.77 15.54
CA TYR A 211 -2.90 5.13 15.64
C TYR A 211 -4.17 5.31 14.81
N TRP A 212 -4.45 4.36 13.93
CA TRP A 212 -5.66 4.30 13.11
C TRP A 212 -5.99 2.85 12.73
N ASP A 213 -7.27 2.54 12.64
CA ASP A 213 -7.80 1.30 12.08
C ASP A 213 -9.14 1.58 11.41
N ILE A 214 -9.63 0.65 10.58
CA ILE A 214 -10.95 0.77 9.94
C ILE A 214 -12.01 0.40 10.97
N GLU A 215 -12.92 1.32 11.24
CA GLU A 215 -14.11 1.06 12.06
C GLU A 215 -15.31 0.74 11.16
N TYR A 216 -15.88 -0.43 11.33
CA TYR A 216 -17.11 -0.82 10.67
C TYR A 216 -18.29 -0.50 11.57
N VAL A 217 -19.10 0.47 11.14
CA VAL A 217 -20.32 0.85 11.86
C VAL A 217 -21.52 0.32 11.11
N GLU A 218 -22.29 -0.58 11.73
CA GLU A 218 -23.59 -0.98 11.20
C GLU A 218 -24.59 0.16 11.40
N SER A 219 -25.36 0.45 10.35
CA SER A 219 -26.38 1.50 10.37
C SER A 219 -27.72 0.93 9.93
N ASP A 220 -28.78 1.30 10.66
CA ASP A 220 -30.17 1.01 10.28
C ASP A 220 -30.69 1.92 9.15
N ASP A 221 -29.86 2.87 8.69
CA ASP A 221 -30.17 3.71 7.55
C ASP A 221 -29.97 2.95 6.24
N HIS A 222 -31.04 2.83 5.49
CA HIS A 222 -31.08 2.12 4.21
C HIS A 222 -31.35 3.05 3.02
N ASP A 223 -31.05 4.36 3.13
CA ASP A 223 -31.16 5.31 2.02
C ASP A 223 -30.02 5.13 1.00
N GLU A 224 -30.22 4.20 0.07
CA GLU A 224 -29.24 3.90 -0.99
C GLU A 224 -28.91 5.15 -1.83
N ARG A 225 -29.86 6.07 -2.03
CA ARG A 225 -29.61 7.30 -2.80
C ARG A 225 -28.70 8.27 -2.06
N ARG A 226 -28.84 8.33 -0.73
CA ARG A 226 -27.93 9.12 0.11
C ARG A 226 -26.54 8.52 0.07
N TRP A 227 -26.42 7.23 0.30
CA TRP A 227 -25.13 6.52 0.26
C TRP A 227 -24.42 6.66 -1.08
N ALA A 228 -25.15 6.53 -2.19
CA ALA A 228 -24.58 6.73 -3.52
C ALA A 228 -24.03 8.15 -3.71
N ARG A 229 -24.75 9.19 -3.21
CA ARG A 229 -24.24 10.57 -3.25
C ARG A 229 -23.00 10.77 -2.38
N ASP A 230 -23.03 10.20 -1.17
CA ASP A 230 -21.94 10.34 -0.20
C ASP A 230 -20.66 9.65 -0.74
N VAL A 231 -20.77 8.45 -1.31
CA VAL A 231 -19.67 7.75 -2.00
C VAL A 231 -19.15 8.56 -3.18
N GLN A 232 -20.05 9.04 -4.05
CA GLN A 232 -19.65 9.85 -5.20
C GLN A 232 -18.91 11.13 -4.78
N GLN A 233 -19.41 11.80 -3.74
CA GLN A 233 -18.79 13.02 -3.23
C GLN A 233 -17.43 12.72 -2.58
N GLY A 234 -17.34 11.68 -1.75
CA GLY A 234 -16.09 11.27 -1.11
C GLY A 234 -15.00 10.90 -2.12
N LEU A 235 -15.37 10.15 -3.18
CA LEU A 235 -14.44 9.80 -4.26
C LEU A 235 -13.97 11.04 -5.04
N ARG A 236 -14.91 11.94 -5.39
CA ARG A 236 -14.57 13.20 -6.06
C ARG A 236 -13.60 14.03 -5.24
N GLU A 237 -13.87 14.20 -3.95
CA GLU A 237 -13.00 14.95 -3.04
C GLU A 237 -11.62 14.31 -2.89
N ALA A 238 -11.55 12.98 -2.81
CA ALA A 238 -10.28 12.26 -2.74
C ALA A 238 -9.44 12.48 -4.00
N VAL A 239 -10.02 12.25 -5.19
CA VAL A 239 -9.32 12.46 -6.47
C VAL A 239 -8.89 13.93 -6.62
N HIS A 240 -9.77 14.89 -6.31
CA HIS A 240 -9.45 16.31 -6.42
C HIS A 240 -8.34 16.75 -5.45
N ARG A 241 -8.27 16.14 -4.26
CA ARG A 241 -7.25 16.43 -3.27
C ARG A 241 -5.86 15.97 -3.74
N TYR A 242 -5.75 14.75 -4.28
CA TYR A 242 -4.51 14.25 -4.87
C TYR A 242 -4.13 14.99 -6.15
N ALA A 243 -5.09 15.49 -6.92
CA ALA A 243 -4.87 16.24 -8.15
C ALA A 243 -4.64 17.75 -7.94
N ALA A 244 -4.54 18.22 -6.69
CA ALA A 244 -4.55 19.67 -6.40
C ALA A 244 -3.36 20.40 -7.01
N ASP A 245 -2.17 19.80 -6.97
CA ASP A 245 -0.90 20.36 -7.44
C ASP A 245 -0.40 19.69 -8.74
N GLU A 246 -1.26 18.88 -9.39
CA GLU A 246 -0.93 18.14 -10.60
C GLU A 246 -1.21 18.95 -11.88
N SER A 247 -0.50 18.63 -12.97
CA SER A 247 -0.72 19.23 -14.29
C SER A 247 -1.22 18.22 -15.31
N PRO A 248 -2.09 18.63 -16.26
CA PRO A 248 -2.67 17.73 -17.27
C PRO A 248 -1.62 17.06 -18.18
N GLU A 249 -0.47 17.69 -18.36
CA GLU A 249 0.61 17.20 -19.24
C GLU A 249 1.39 16.07 -18.58
N ARG A 250 1.51 16.08 -17.25
CA ARG A 250 2.34 15.13 -16.48
C ARG A 250 1.53 14.11 -15.70
N THR A 251 0.21 14.22 -15.74
CA THR A 251 -0.70 13.36 -14.97
C THR A 251 -1.65 12.58 -15.88
N GLY A 252 -1.93 11.36 -15.49
CA GLY A 252 -2.87 10.48 -16.17
C GLY A 252 -3.52 9.48 -15.22
N ALA A 253 -4.24 8.53 -15.80
CA ALA A 253 -4.90 7.46 -15.06
C ALA A 253 -4.80 6.13 -15.79
N TYR A 254 -4.70 5.05 -15.03
CA TYR A 254 -5.00 3.71 -15.53
C TYR A 254 -6.48 3.62 -15.90
N LEU A 255 -6.78 3.02 -17.05
CA LEU A 255 -8.17 2.87 -17.51
C LEU A 255 -8.42 1.44 -18.01
N SER A 256 -9.09 0.62 -17.22
CA SER A 256 -9.54 -0.70 -17.64
C SER A 256 -10.93 -0.69 -18.30
N GLY A 257 -11.70 0.37 -18.07
CA GLY A 257 -13.12 0.46 -18.44
C GLY A 257 -14.06 -0.13 -17.38
N GLY A 258 -13.55 -0.68 -16.28
CA GLY A 258 -14.32 -1.03 -15.09
C GLY A 258 -14.81 0.22 -14.34
N THR A 259 -15.77 0.05 -13.43
CA THR A 259 -16.43 1.14 -12.70
C THR A 259 -15.43 2.01 -11.94
N ASP A 260 -14.45 1.40 -11.27
CA ASP A 260 -13.51 2.09 -10.39
C ASP A 260 -12.57 2.99 -11.18
N SER A 261 -11.87 2.44 -12.17
CA SER A 261 -10.97 3.21 -13.03
C SER A 261 -11.71 4.30 -13.82
N SER A 262 -12.92 4.01 -14.29
CA SER A 262 -13.75 4.99 -15.01
C SER A 262 -14.22 6.13 -14.10
N SER A 263 -14.53 5.85 -12.84
CA SER A 263 -14.90 6.87 -11.84
C SER A 263 -13.71 7.79 -11.52
N VAL A 264 -12.51 7.23 -11.37
CA VAL A 264 -11.28 8.03 -11.17
C VAL A 264 -11.05 8.95 -12.37
N VAL A 265 -11.14 8.41 -13.60
CA VAL A 265 -10.99 9.21 -14.84
C VAL A 265 -12.03 10.34 -14.90
N ALA A 266 -13.28 10.05 -14.55
CA ALA A 266 -14.35 11.05 -14.56
C ALA A 266 -14.04 12.24 -13.64
N PHE A 267 -13.66 11.97 -12.38
CA PHE A 267 -13.36 13.01 -11.40
C PHE A 267 -12.03 13.72 -11.69
N LEU A 268 -11.03 12.99 -12.19
CA LEU A 268 -9.77 13.58 -12.58
C LEU A 268 -9.95 14.55 -13.76
N ASN A 269 -10.81 14.20 -14.73
CA ASN A 269 -11.11 15.05 -15.88
C ASN A 269 -11.85 16.35 -15.53
N GLU A 270 -12.53 16.40 -14.37
CA GLU A 270 -13.12 17.66 -13.86
C GLU A 270 -12.05 18.71 -13.54
N ARG A 271 -10.82 18.30 -13.24
CA ARG A 271 -9.69 19.20 -12.87
C ARG A 271 -8.61 19.30 -13.94
N LEU A 272 -8.30 18.19 -14.59
CA LEU A 272 -7.14 18.03 -15.48
C LEU A 272 -7.58 17.66 -16.91
N SER A 273 -8.59 18.36 -17.45
CA SER A 273 -9.12 18.11 -18.80
C SER A 273 -8.22 18.72 -19.89
N PRO A 274 -7.93 17.95 -20.98
CA PRO A 274 -8.21 16.53 -21.16
C PRO A 274 -7.20 15.63 -20.43
N VAL A 275 -7.71 14.66 -19.66
CA VAL A 275 -6.86 13.73 -18.90
C VAL A 275 -6.18 12.71 -19.82
N ASN A 276 -4.93 12.36 -19.54
CA ASN A 276 -4.26 11.24 -20.19
C ASN A 276 -4.72 9.93 -19.58
N THR A 277 -5.09 8.95 -20.40
CA THR A 277 -5.46 7.61 -19.94
C THR A 277 -4.62 6.54 -20.60
N PHE A 278 -4.35 5.45 -19.87
CA PHE A 278 -3.47 4.39 -20.30
C PHE A 278 -4.13 3.04 -20.08
N SER A 279 -4.18 2.24 -21.14
CA SER A 279 -4.76 0.89 -21.14
C SER A 279 -3.82 -0.10 -21.80
N ILE A 280 -3.87 -1.33 -21.33
CA ILE A 280 -3.29 -2.47 -22.07
C ILE A 280 -4.42 -3.41 -22.51
N TYR A 281 -4.19 -4.15 -23.56
CA TYR A 281 -5.07 -5.21 -24.02
C TYR A 281 -4.28 -6.38 -24.59
N PHE A 282 -4.95 -7.52 -24.71
CA PHE A 282 -4.39 -8.71 -25.32
C PHE A 282 -5.05 -8.97 -26.67
N ALA A 283 -4.33 -9.60 -27.58
CA ALA A 283 -4.87 -9.92 -28.91
C ALA A 283 -6.00 -10.96 -28.85
N GLU A 284 -6.00 -11.80 -27.80
CA GLU A 284 -7.00 -12.84 -27.57
C GLU A 284 -8.33 -12.22 -27.13
N ALA A 285 -9.39 -12.43 -27.93
CA ALA A 285 -10.71 -11.82 -27.72
C ALA A 285 -11.33 -12.16 -26.35
N ALA A 286 -11.04 -13.33 -25.80
CA ALA A 286 -11.57 -13.75 -24.49
C ALA A 286 -11.10 -12.91 -23.31
N TRP A 287 -9.99 -12.18 -23.46
CA TRP A 287 -9.35 -11.37 -22.41
C TRP A 287 -9.28 -9.87 -22.79
N ASN A 288 -10.03 -9.48 -23.84
CA ASN A 288 -9.94 -8.14 -24.40
C ASN A 288 -11.13 -7.27 -23.99
N GLU A 289 -10.95 -6.45 -22.98
CA GLU A 289 -11.94 -5.50 -22.47
C GLU A 289 -11.73 -4.07 -22.97
N ILE A 290 -10.82 -3.86 -23.93
CA ILE A 290 -10.43 -2.50 -24.38
C ILE A 290 -11.62 -1.67 -24.89
N GLY A 291 -12.70 -2.30 -25.36
CA GLY A 291 -13.90 -1.63 -25.79
C GLY A 291 -14.55 -0.75 -24.72
N TYR A 292 -14.52 -1.19 -23.45
CA TYR A 292 -15.05 -0.42 -22.33
C TYR A 292 -14.15 0.77 -21.99
N ALA A 293 -12.83 0.58 -22.05
CA ALA A 293 -11.87 1.66 -21.84
C ALA A 293 -12.01 2.75 -22.90
N ARG A 294 -12.14 2.36 -24.20
CA ARG A 294 -12.38 3.28 -25.31
C ARG A 294 -13.68 4.07 -25.14
N ALA A 295 -14.77 3.41 -24.77
CA ALA A 295 -16.06 4.07 -24.54
C ALA A 295 -15.97 5.11 -23.39
N THR A 296 -15.26 4.80 -22.31
CA THR A 296 -14.99 5.73 -21.21
C THR A 296 -14.14 6.91 -21.68
N ALA A 297 -13.04 6.64 -22.39
CA ALA A 297 -12.16 7.68 -22.91
C ALA A 297 -12.87 8.63 -23.88
N GLU A 298 -13.71 8.10 -24.78
CA GLU A 298 -14.55 8.89 -25.69
C GLU A 298 -15.54 9.78 -24.93
N ARG A 299 -16.24 9.22 -23.94
CA ARG A 299 -17.24 9.96 -23.14
C ARG A 299 -16.62 11.16 -22.41
N PHE A 300 -15.41 11.02 -21.90
CA PHE A 300 -14.72 12.08 -21.16
C PHE A 300 -13.72 12.87 -22.01
N GLN A 301 -13.67 12.60 -23.33
CA GLN A 301 -12.74 13.25 -24.27
C GLN A 301 -11.27 13.16 -23.80
N ALA A 302 -10.91 12.02 -23.20
CA ALA A 302 -9.58 11.76 -22.67
C ALA A 302 -8.57 11.53 -23.80
N ARG A 303 -7.29 11.85 -23.55
CA ARG A 303 -6.17 11.49 -24.42
C ARG A 303 -5.80 10.02 -24.16
N HIS A 304 -6.46 9.12 -24.87
CA HIS A 304 -6.32 7.68 -24.63
C HIS A 304 -5.09 7.10 -25.32
N ASN A 305 -4.30 6.35 -24.56
CA ASN A 305 -3.11 5.64 -25.01
C ASN A 305 -3.26 4.15 -24.72
N GLU A 306 -2.97 3.32 -25.72
CA GLU A 306 -3.18 1.87 -25.66
C GLU A 306 -1.91 1.11 -26.03
N ALA A 307 -1.69 -0.07 -25.43
CA ALA A 307 -0.68 -1.03 -25.84
C ALA A 307 -1.23 -2.44 -25.91
N CYS A 308 -0.94 -3.14 -27.01
CA CYS A 308 -1.25 -4.57 -27.15
C CYS A 308 -0.11 -5.40 -26.55
N LEU A 309 -0.42 -6.26 -25.60
CA LEU A 309 0.55 -7.12 -24.95
C LEU A 309 0.44 -8.57 -25.47
N GLY A 310 1.59 -9.23 -25.58
CA GLY A 310 1.73 -10.65 -25.84
C GLY A 310 2.61 -11.33 -24.80
N VAL A 311 2.84 -12.63 -24.94
CA VAL A 311 3.60 -13.44 -23.97
C VAL A 311 5.02 -12.92 -23.72
N GLN A 312 5.69 -12.41 -24.75
CA GLN A 312 7.03 -11.82 -24.62
C GLN A 312 7.06 -10.61 -23.68
N HIS A 313 5.99 -9.82 -23.63
CA HIS A 313 5.87 -8.67 -22.74
C HIS A 313 5.78 -9.10 -21.28
N ALA A 314 5.10 -10.22 -20.99
CA ALA A 314 5.09 -10.80 -19.65
C ALA A 314 6.48 -11.29 -19.23
N ALA A 315 7.19 -11.98 -20.13
CA ALA A 315 8.55 -12.47 -19.88
C ALA A 315 9.55 -11.32 -19.61
N GLU A 316 9.39 -10.17 -20.26
CA GLU A 316 10.21 -8.97 -20.00
C GLU A 316 9.86 -8.30 -18.66
N ALA A 317 8.57 -8.23 -18.31
CA ALA A 317 8.11 -7.52 -17.13
C ALA A 317 8.40 -8.25 -15.81
N ILE A 318 8.28 -9.59 -15.77
CA ILE A 318 8.38 -10.39 -14.53
C ILE A 318 9.69 -10.15 -13.77
N PRO A 319 10.90 -10.18 -14.40
CA PRO A 319 12.15 -9.91 -13.67
C PRO A 319 12.18 -8.49 -13.09
N LYS A 320 11.68 -7.50 -13.82
CA LYS A 320 11.62 -6.09 -13.38
C LYS A 320 10.68 -5.90 -12.20
N ILE A 321 9.53 -6.57 -12.24
CA ILE A 321 8.55 -6.55 -11.15
C ILE A 321 9.14 -7.22 -9.90
N ALA A 322 9.82 -8.37 -10.05
CA ALA A 322 10.46 -9.06 -8.94
C ALA A 322 11.56 -8.22 -8.28
N GLU A 323 12.38 -7.52 -9.08
CA GLU A 323 13.38 -6.58 -8.58
C GLU A 323 12.74 -5.40 -7.82
N TYR A 324 11.60 -4.90 -8.33
CA TYR A 324 10.89 -3.77 -7.74
C TYR A 324 10.28 -4.10 -6.37
N TYR A 325 9.56 -5.23 -6.25
CA TYR A 325 8.85 -5.58 -5.02
C TYR A 325 9.75 -6.09 -3.89
N ASP A 326 10.91 -6.65 -4.20
CA ASP A 326 11.92 -7.26 -3.31
C ASP A 326 11.37 -8.33 -2.31
N GLU A 327 10.08 -8.66 -2.44
CA GLU A 327 9.40 -9.79 -1.80
C GLU A 327 8.51 -10.53 -2.82
N PRO A 328 8.19 -11.82 -2.59
CA PRO A 328 7.27 -12.56 -3.46
C PRO A 328 5.90 -11.87 -3.57
N PHE A 329 5.46 -11.64 -4.81
CA PHE A 329 4.19 -11.04 -5.14
C PHE A 329 3.59 -11.70 -6.40
N ALA A 330 2.40 -12.27 -6.30
CA ALA A 330 1.82 -13.13 -7.34
C ALA A 330 0.51 -12.56 -7.94
N ASN A 331 0.38 -11.24 -8.03
CA ASN A 331 -0.72 -10.62 -8.74
C ASN A 331 -0.33 -10.34 -10.20
N SER A 332 -0.94 -11.06 -11.16
CA SER A 332 -0.67 -10.90 -12.59
C SER A 332 -1.03 -9.51 -13.14
N SER A 333 -1.90 -8.76 -12.47
CA SER A 333 -2.25 -7.37 -12.85
C SER A 333 -1.03 -6.44 -12.82
N SER A 334 0.02 -6.79 -12.05
CA SER A 334 1.28 -6.04 -12.02
C SER A 334 1.97 -5.95 -13.38
N ILE A 335 1.78 -6.94 -14.26
CA ILE A 335 2.32 -6.92 -15.63
C ILE A 335 1.65 -5.80 -16.43
N GLY A 336 0.32 -5.71 -16.36
CA GLY A 336 -0.43 -4.64 -17.00
C GLY A 336 -0.08 -3.26 -16.44
N ALA A 337 0.01 -3.14 -15.13
CA ALA A 337 0.41 -1.90 -14.46
C ALA A 337 1.81 -1.43 -14.88
N TYR A 338 2.78 -2.36 -14.96
CA TYR A 338 4.14 -2.07 -15.43
C TYR A 338 4.13 -1.49 -16.86
N TRP A 339 3.41 -2.10 -17.79
CA TRP A 339 3.38 -1.66 -19.18
C TRP A 339 2.62 -0.34 -19.36
N CYS A 340 1.51 -0.13 -18.64
CA CYS A 340 0.85 1.17 -18.62
C CYS A 340 1.75 2.28 -18.06
N ALA A 341 2.47 2.01 -16.96
CA ALA A 341 3.41 2.97 -16.39
C ALA A 341 4.57 3.30 -17.33
N ARG A 342 5.10 2.30 -18.04
CA ARG A 342 6.12 2.48 -19.08
C ARG A 342 5.61 3.34 -20.22
N LEU A 343 4.42 3.02 -20.75
CA LEU A 343 3.78 3.80 -21.81
C LEU A 343 3.53 5.25 -21.38
N ALA A 344 3.07 5.46 -20.14
CA ALA A 344 2.86 6.79 -19.56
C ALA A 344 4.17 7.59 -19.53
N ARG A 345 5.25 6.98 -19.05
CA ARG A 345 6.57 7.60 -19.00
C ARG A 345 7.08 7.98 -20.40
N GLU A 346 6.88 7.14 -21.41
CA GLU A 346 7.22 7.41 -22.82
C GLU A 346 6.44 8.62 -23.39
N LYS A 347 5.26 8.91 -22.81
CA LYS A 347 4.42 10.09 -23.13
C LYS A 347 4.70 11.30 -22.25
N GLY A 348 5.69 11.24 -21.34
CA GLY A 348 6.05 12.34 -20.43
C GLY A 348 5.15 12.47 -19.21
N VAL A 349 4.32 11.44 -18.93
CA VAL A 349 3.47 11.38 -17.73
C VAL A 349 4.23 10.72 -16.59
N ASP A 350 4.27 11.37 -15.44
CA ASP A 350 5.01 10.93 -14.25
C ASP A 350 4.09 10.41 -13.15
N THR A 351 2.85 10.88 -13.09
CA THR A 351 1.85 10.51 -12.08
C THR A 351 0.69 9.78 -12.74
N LEU A 352 0.33 8.60 -12.20
CA LEU A 352 -0.82 7.83 -12.64
C LEU A 352 -1.78 7.57 -11.49
N PHE A 353 -3.02 7.97 -11.68
CA PHE A 353 -4.13 7.62 -10.77
C PHE A 353 -4.65 6.23 -11.08
N ALA A 354 -5.01 5.48 -10.05
CA ALA A 354 -5.54 4.11 -10.14
C ALA A 354 -6.84 3.96 -9.34
N GLY A 355 -7.65 2.98 -9.74
CA GLY A 355 -8.88 2.61 -9.02
C GLY A 355 -8.67 1.47 -8.02
N ASP A 356 -7.43 1.18 -7.65
CA ASP A 356 -7.11 0.07 -6.73
C ASP A 356 -7.76 0.28 -5.35
N GLY A 357 -8.25 -0.81 -4.76
CA GLY A 357 -8.94 -0.80 -3.46
C GLY A 357 -10.44 -0.53 -3.54
N GLY A 358 -10.99 -0.22 -4.73
CA GLY A 358 -12.41 0.02 -4.92
C GLY A 358 -13.27 -1.21 -4.57
N ASP A 359 -12.90 -2.38 -5.06
CA ASP A 359 -13.56 -3.64 -4.76
C ASP A 359 -13.56 -3.96 -3.26
N GLU A 360 -12.47 -3.69 -2.56
CA GLU A 360 -12.32 -3.93 -1.12
C GLU A 360 -13.17 -2.99 -0.28
N LEU A 361 -13.29 -1.73 -0.70
CA LEU A 361 -14.08 -0.72 0.01
C LEU A 361 -15.58 -0.81 -0.28
N PHE A 362 -15.95 -1.11 -1.53
CA PHE A 362 -17.33 -1.04 -2.02
C PHE A 362 -17.92 -2.40 -2.44
N ALA A 363 -17.22 -3.50 -2.14
CA ALA A 363 -17.68 -4.87 -2.35
C ALA A 363 -18.03 -5.23 -3.82
N GLY A 364 -17.31 -4.69 -4.79
CA GLY A 364 -17.51 -4.92 -6.24
C GLY A 364 -17.17 -6.33 -6.72
N ASN A 365 -16.37 -7.10 -5.96
CA ASN A 365 -15.93 -8.43 -6.36
C ASN A 365 -17.01 -9.49 -6.13
N GLU A 366 -17.22 -10.40 -7.10
CA GLU A 366 -18.19 -11.51 -7.01
C GLU A 366 -18.01 -12.42 -5.78
N ARG A 367 -16.81 -12.45 -5.18
CA ARG A 367 -16.53 -13.19 -3.95
C ARG A 367 -17.43 -12.74 -2.81
N TYR A 368 -17.72 -11.47 -2.69
CA TYR A 368 -18.58 -10.92 -1.63
C TYR A 368 -20.04 -11.38 -1.79
N ALA A 369 -20.55 -11.38 -3.03
CA ALA A 369 -21.86 -11.92 -3.34
C ALA A 369 -21.96 -13.44 -3.01
N THR A 370 -20.90 -14.17 -3.30
CA THR A 370 -20.79 -15.60 -2.97
C THR A 370 -20.75 -15.83 -1.46
N ASP A 371 -20.03 -15.02 -0.70
CA ASP A 371 -20.01 -15.08 0.75
C ASP A 371 -21.38 -14.79 1.39
N LYS A 372 -22.14 -13.83 0.85
CA LYS A 372 -23.52 -13.56 1.26
C LYS A 372 -24.41 -14.79 1.09
N ARG A 373 -24.28 -15.54 -0.01
CA ARG A 373 -25.01 -16.80 -0.23
C ARG A 373 -24.65 -17.87 0.81
N PHE A 374 -23.39 -17.96 1.22
CA PHE A 374 -22.98 -18.87 2.28
C PHE A 374 -23.54 -18.48 3.66
N GLN A 375 -23.71 -17.19 3.95
CA GLN A 375 -24.35 -16.73 5.18
C GLN A 375 -25.80 -17.18 5.26
N ILE A 376 -26.54 -17.19 4.15
CA ILE A 376 -27.93 -17.72 4.10
C ILE A 376 -27.97 -19.19 4.56
N TYR A 377 -27.05 -20.01 4.06
CA TYR A 377 -26.93 -21.40 4.52
C TYR A 377 -26.61 -21.50 6.01
N GLN A 378 -25.78 -20.61 6.54
CA GLN A 378 -25.42 -20.61 7.96
C GLN A 378 -26.56 -20.19 8.89
N GLN A 379 -27.59 -19.50 8.41
CA GLN A 379 -28.81 -19.21 9.16
C GLN A 379 -29.69 -20.43 9.35
N VAL A 380 -29.53 -21.47 8.54
CA VAL A 380 -30.23 -22.76 8.75
C VAL A 380 -29.79 -23.41 10.07
N PRO A 381 -30.70 -23.82 10.93
CA PRO A 381 -30.39 -24.46 12.23
C PRO A 381 -29.37 -25.59 12.10
N ARG A 382 -28.42 -25.65 13.01
CA ARG A 382 -27.33 -26.65 13.00
C ARG A 382 -27.83 -28.10 12.93
N TRP A 383 -28.93 -28.41 13.61
CA TRP A 383 -29.50 -29.77 13.60
C TRP A 383 -29.98 -30.16 12.20
N LEU A 384 -30.58 -29.24 11.46
CA LEU A 384 -31.07 -29.49 10.10
C LEU A 384 -29.88 -29.60 9.11
N ARG A 385 -28.88 -28.73 9.25
CA ARG A 385 -27.67 -28.79 8.43
C ARG A 385 -26.96 -30.13 8.59
N ARG A 386 -26.59 -30.49 9.82
CA ARG A 386 -25.82 -31.70 10.13
C ARG A 386 -26.61 -32.97 10.04
N GLY A 387 -27.91 -32.94 10.41
CA GLY A 387 -28.76 -34.12 10.46
C GLY A 387 -29.41 -34.47 9.13
N VAL A 388 -29.62 -33.53 8.24
CA VAL A 388 -30.34 -33.74 6.98
C VAL A 388 -29.55 -33.30 5.77
N ILE A 389 -29.16 -32.02 5.70
CA ILE A 389 -28.59 -31.46 4.47
C ILE A 389 -27.20 -32.04 4.15
N GLU A 390 -26.30 -32.06 5.12
CA GLU A 390 -24.93 -32.53 4.93
C GLU A 390 -24.89 -34.04 4.57
N PRO A 391 -25.64 -34.94 5.24
CA PRO A 391 -25.70 -36.33 4.83
C PRO A 391 -26.25 -36.54 3.42
N LEU A 392 -27.35 -35.86 3.06
CA LEU A 392 -27.94 -35.98 1.72
C LEU A 392 -26.99 -35.45 0.63
N VAL A 393 -26.38 -34.32 0.85
CA VAL A 393 -25.41 -33.72 -0.08
C VAL A 393 -24.14 -34.57 -0.15
N GLY A 394 -23.76 -35.23 0.95
CA GLY A 394 -22.63 -36.16 1.00
C GLY A 394 -22.76 -37.38 0.07
N LEU A 395 -23.99 -37.76 -0.31
CA LEU A 395 -24.26 -38.82 -1.28
C LEU A 395 -24.01 -38.44 -2.74
N LEU A 396 -23.89 -37.14 -3.00
CA LEU A 396 -23.59 -36.64 -4.37
C LEU A 396 -22.15 -36.93 -4.78
N PRO A 397 -21.88 -37.14 -6.08
CA PRO A 397 -20.54 -37.45 -6.55
C PRO A 397 -19.54 -36.35 -6.26
N GLU A 398 -18.27 -36.72 -6.09
CA GLU A 398 -17.15 -35.80 -6.11
C GLU A 398 -16.70 -35.57 -7.56
N GLY A 399 -16.24 -34.36 -7.89
CA GLY A 399 -15.75 -34.02 -9.23
C GLY A 399 -16.17 -32.62 -9.68
N ASP A 400 -15.98 -32.30 -10.96
CA ASP A 400 -16.26 -30.97 -11.53
C ASP A 400 -17.60 -30.88 -12.28
N GLY A 401 -18.44 -31.90 -12.19
CA GLY A 401 -19.76 -31.91 -12.83
C GLY A 401 -20.83 -31.12 -12.06
N PRO A 402 -21.94 -30.76 -12.71
CA PRO A 402 -23.02 -29.99 -12.08
C PRO A 402 -23.65 -30.67 -10.84
N LEU A 403 -23.64 -32.00 -10.78
CA LEU A 403 -24.13 -32.75 -9.62
C LEU A 403 -23.25 -32.62 -8.37
N SER A 404 -22.00 -32.22 -8.51
CA SER A 404 -21.08 -31.98 -7.37
C SER A 404 -21.19 -30.59 -6.76
N LEU A 405 -21.87 -29.65 -7.43
CA LEU A 405 -21.97 -28.24 -6.99
C LEU A 405 -22.60 -28.08 -5.59
N PRO A 406 -23.70 -28.76 -5.23
CA PRO A 406 -24.26 -28.65 -3.87
C PRO A 406 -23.27 -29.12 -2.80
N ARG A 407 -22.52 -30.21 -3.07
CA ARG A 407 -21.50 -30.73 -2.16
C ARG A 407 -20.35 -29.74 -1.96
N LYS A 408 -19.85 -29.15 -3.04
CA LYS A 408 -18.83 -28.10 -3.00
C LYS A 408 -19.33 -26.85 -2.23
N TYR A 409 -20.59 -26.46 -2.47
CA TYR A 409 -21.21 -25.33 -1.79
C TYR A 409 -21.29 -25.56 -0.28
N VAL A 410 -21.87 -26.68 0.17
CA VAL A 410 -22.02 -27.00 1.59
C VAL A 410 -20.65 -27.13 2.28
N ARG A 411 -19.67 -27.76 1.63
CA ARG A 411 -18.31 -27.87 2.17
C ARG A 411 -17.69 -26.50 2.39
N ARG A 412 -17.79 -25.57 1.43
CA ARG A 412 -17.28 -24.20 1.57
C ARG A 412 -18.08 -23.38 2.59
N ALA A 413 -19.40 -23.50 2.60
CA ALA A 413 -20.27 -22.81 3.55
C ALA A 413 -19.99 -23.19 5.00
N ASN A 414 -19.49 -24.40 5.25
CA ASN A 414 -19.12 -24.87 6.58
C ASN A 414 -17.74 -24.39 7.05
N ILE A 415 -16.94 -23.80 6.18
CA ILE A 415 -15.68 -23.16 6.59
C ILE A 415 -16.04 -21.83 7.27
N PRO A 416 -15.64 -21.61 8.54
CA PRO A 416 -15.94 -20.34 9.21
C PRO A 416 -15.10 -19.19 8.65
N ASN A 417 -15.65 -17.96 8.66
CA ASN A 417 -14.86 -16.75 8.42
C ASN A 417 -13.90 -16.51 9.60
N PRO A 418 -12.69 -15.98 9.37
CA PRO A 418 -12.15 -15.54 8.07
C PRO A 418 -11.51 -16.66 7.22
N ARG A 419 -11.44 -17.91 7.72
CA ARG A 419 -10.79 -19.03 6.99
C ARG A 419 -11.39 -19.29 5.60
N ARG A 420 -12.68 -19.03 5.41
CA ARG A 420 -13.34 -19.20 4.11
C ARG A 420 -12.78 -18.28 3.04
N SER A 421 -12.40 -17.06 3.39
CA SER A 421 -11.80 -16.10 2.44
C SER A 421 -10.52 -16.65 1.81
N PHE A 422 -9.71 -17.41 2.56
CA PHE A 422 -8.52 -18.07 2.03
C PHE A 422 -8.83 -19.23 1.07
N SER A 423 -10.05 -19.80 1.10
CA SER A 423 -10.45 -20.87 0.18
C SER A 423 -10.70 -20.38 -1.27
N TYR A 424 -10.62 -19.08 -1.51
CA TYR A 424 -10.69 -18.46 -2.85
C TYR A 424 -9.31 -18.16 -3.42
N SER A 425 -8.25 -18.56 -2.74
CA SER A 425 -6.87 -18.33 -3.20
C SER A 425 -6.63 -18.96 -4.58
N VAL A 426 -5.81 -18.29 -5.38
CA VAL A 426 -5.45 -18.68 -6.77
C VAL A 426 -4.74 -20.04 -6.83
N PHE A 427 -4.13 -20.46 -5.72
CA PHE A 427 -3.32 -21.69 -5.67
C PHE A 427 -4.07 -22.93 -5.12
N PHE A 428 -5.37 -22.82 -4.80
CA PHE A 428 -6.17 -23.95 -4.28
C PHE A 428 -7.52 -24.11 -4.96
#